data_5b36c145e06756ca8561b1315f70897a
#
_entry.id   5b36c145e06756ca8561b1315f70897a
#
_cell.length_a   1.000
_cell.length_b   1.000
_cell.length_c   1.000
_cell.angle_alpha   90.00
_cell.angle_beta   90.00
_cell.angle_gamma   90.00
#
_symmetry.space_group_name_H-M   'P 1'
#
loop_
_entity.id
_entity.type
_entity.pdbx_description
1 polymer ?
#
loop_
_entity_poly.entity_id
_entity_poly.type
_entity_poly.pdbx_seq_one_letter_code
_entity_poly.pdbx_strand_id
1 'polypeptide(L)'
;MPRIPNLSPVALAALTLALPVAAIAGAFAFQAAGFAPCELCLKERLPYYAGMVLGVVTLFLAWRGAGVALTACFAALVLLFLGSAGFGAYHAGVEWGFWAGPSDCTGSLAKAPSMADFMKQLQTIKVVRCDAVAIRILGLSLAGWNAVVSLAVAGLAAAGAARRNIAALAAEAPAR
;
A
#
# COMPACT_ATOMS: atom_id res chain seq x y z
N MET A 1 -5.09 -29.04 -4.09
CA MET A 1 -5.25 -27.57 -4.14
C MET A 1 -5.80 -27.12 -2.80
N PRO A 2 -5.16 -26.20 -2.05
CA PRO A 2 -5.70 -25.72 -0.80
C PRO A 2 -7.06 -25.04 -1.07
N ARG A 3 -8.10 -25.50 -0.35
CA ARG A 3 -9.42 -24.85 -0.40
C ARG A 3 -9.28 -23.47 0.21
N ILE A 4 -9.23 -22.43 -0.63
CA ILE A 4 -9.37 -21.04 -0.17
C ILE A 4 -10.73 -20.97 0.56
N PRO A 5 -10.77 -20.53 1.83
CA PRO A 5 -12.02 -20.44 2.57
C PRO A 5 -13.05 -19.66 1.76
N ASN A 6 -14.32 -20.11 1.79
CA ASN A 6 -15.42 -19.56 0.98
C ASN A 6 -15.85 -18.16 1.49
N LEU A 7 -14.92 -17.18 1.44
CA LEU A 7 -15.22 -15.79 1.79
C LEU A 7 -16.20 -15.20 0.77
N SER A 8 -17.25 -14.56 1.24
CA SER A 8 -18.18 -13.84 0.37
C SER A 8 -17.51 -12.64 -0.31
N PRO A 9 -18.03 -12.15 -1.45
CA PRO A 9 -17.50 -10.93 -2.07
C PRO A 9 -17.50 -9.72 -1.12
N VAL A 10 -18.48 -9.64 -0.22
CA VAL A 10 -18.55 -8.59 0.82
C VAL A 10 -17.41 -8.74 1.82
N ALA A 11 -17.12 -9.97 2.28
CA ALA A 11 -16.00 -10.22 3.20
C ALA A 11 -14.65 -9.90 2.54
N LEU A 12 -14.45 -10.25 1.26
CA LEU A 12 -13.25 -9.91 0.53
C LEU A 12 -13.09 -8.39 0.36
N ALA A 13 -14.17 -7.68 0.02
CA ALA A 13 -14.17 -6.22 -0.07
C ALA A 13 -13.89 -5.55 1.29
N ALA A 14 -14.44 -6.08 2.37
CA ALA A 14 -14.17 -5.58 3.73
C ALA A 14 -12.69 -5.78 4.11
N LEU A 15 -12.09 -6.92 3.80
CA LEU A 15 -10.68 -7.18 4.08
C LEU A 15 -9.74 -6.30 3.23
N THR A 16 -10.07 -6.07 1.94
CA THR A 16 -9.29 -5.17 1.07
C THR A 16 -9.36 -3.71 1.52
N LEU A 17 -10.37 -3.31 2.28
CA LEU A 17 -10.46 -2.01 2.93
C LEU A 17 -9.76 -1.99 4.30
N ALA A 18 -9.97 -3.02 5.12
CA ALA A 18 -9.46 -3.05 6.48
C ALA A 18 -7.93 -3.07 6.56
N LEU A 19 -7.26 -3.81 5.66
CA LEU A 19 -5.80 -3.88 5.64
C LEU A 19 -5.12 -2.53 5.34
N PRO A 20 -5.51 -1.76 4.31
CA PRO A 20 -5.00 -0.40 4.09
C PRO A 20 -5.25 0.53 5.26
N VAL A 21 -6.44 0.48 5.88
CA VAL A 21 -6.76 1.29 7.07
C VAL A 21 -5.81 0.94 8.22
N ALA A 22 -5.62 -0.35 8.50
CA ALA A 22 -4.72 -0.81 9.56
C ALA A 22 -3.26 -0.43 9.27
N ALA A 23 -2.80 -0.53 8.02
CA ALA A 23 -1.45 -0.14 7.62
C ALA A 23 -1.20 1.36 7.84
N ILE A 24 -2.13 2.22 7.42
CA ILE A 24 -2.03 3.67 7.63
C ILE A 24 -2.10 4.02 9.12
N ALA A 25 -3.00 3.41 9.88
CA ALA A 25 -3.07 3.60 11.33
C ALA A 25 -1.75 3.20 12.02
N GLY A 26 -1.16 2.06 11.63
CA GLY A 26 0.16 1.63 12.09
C GLY A 26 1.26 2.62 11.72
N ALA A 27 1.27 3.12 10.50
CA ALA A 27 2.24 4.12 10.05
C ALA A 27 2.17 5.42 10.87
N PHE A 28 0.98 5.89 11.22
CA PHE A 28 0.81 7.04 12.11
C PHE A 28 1.20 6.73 13.56
N ALA A 29 0.92 5.51 14.05
CA ALA A 29 1.34 5.09 15.38
C ALA A 29 2.87 5.08 15.52
N PHE A 30 3.60 4.54 14.52
CA PHE A 30 5.07 4.62 14.49
C PHE A 30 5.58 6.06 14.45
N GLN A 31 4.93 6.91 13.66
CA GLN A 31 5.29 8.33 13.59
C GLN A 31 5.07 9.03 14.94
N ALA A 32 3.96 8.75 15.64
CA ALA A 32 3.70 9.25 17.00
C ALA A 32 4.69 8.72 18.02
N ALA A 33 5.22 7.51 17.84
CA ALA A 33 6.28 6.93 18.64
C ALA A 33 7.68 7.50 18.37
N GLY A 34 7.80 8.51 17.47
CA GLY A 34 9.05 9.21 17.20
C GLY A 34 9.83 8.70 15.96
N PHE A 35 9.31 7.71 15.23
CA PHE A 35 9.90 7.26 13.96
C PHE A 35 9.46 8.18 12.82
N ALA A 36 10.29 9.19 12.51
CA ALA A 36 9.99 10.12 11.43
C ALA A 36 10.01 9.41 10.07
N PRO A 37 8.98 9.59 9.22
CA PRO A 37 8.93 8.97 7.91
C PRO A 37 9.92 9.65 6.95
N CYS A 38 10.58 8.86 6.10
CA CYS A 38 11.37 9.36 4.99
C CYS A 38 10.47 9.78 3.81
N GLU A 39 11.05 10.37 2.77
CA GLU A 39 10.31 10.80 1.57
C GLU A 39 9.65 9.63 0.83
N LEU A 40 10.36 8.50 0.67
CA LEU A 40 9.77 7.29 0.07
C LEU A 40 8.64 6.71 0.94
N CYS A 41 8.81 6.72 2.27
CA CYS A 41 7.76 6.27 3.20
C CYS A 41 6.46 7.09 3.04
N LEU A 42 6.57 8.39 2.81
CA LEU A 42 5.39 9.25 2.57
C LEU A 42 4.73 8.93 1.23
N LYS A 43 5.52 8.72 0.18
CA LYS A 43 5.02 8.33 -1.14
C LYS A 43 4.33 6.97 -1.12
N GLU A 44 4.82 6.01 -0.33
CA GLU A 44 4.21 4.70 -0.14
C GLU A 44 2.81 4.75 0.48
N ARG A 45 2.45 5.81 1.19
CA ARG A 45 1.10 5.99 1.75
C ARG A 45 0.05 6.36 0.70
N LEU A 46 0.45 6.97 -0.43
CA LEU A 46 -0.48 7.44 -1.46
C LEU A 46 -1.37 6.32 -2.05
N PRO A 47 -0.82 5.14 -2.44
CA PRO A 47 -1.64 4.03 -2.89
C PRO A 47 -2.66 3.55 -1.84
N TYR A 48 -2.31 3.62 -0.56
CA TYR A 48 -3.23 3.22 0.51
C TYR A 48 -4.40 4.20 0.66
N TYR A 49 -4.17 5.51 0.55
CA TYR A 49 -5.26 6.49 0.56
C TYR A 49 -6.21 6.28 -0.62
N ALA A 50 -5.67 6.11 -1.83
CA ALA A 50 -6.48 5.77 -3.01
C ALA A 50 -7.20 4.43 -2.83
N GLY A 51 -6.52 3.43 -2.27
CA GLY A 51 -7.05 2.10 -1.99
C GLY A 51 -8.19 2.12 -0.96
N MET A 52 -8.12 2.98 0.06
CA MET A 52 -9.22 3.14 1.01
C MET A 52 -10.49 3.71 0.34
N VAL A 53 -10.35 4.75 -0.49
CA VAL A 53 -11.49 5.32 -1.22
C VAL A 53 -12.11 4.28 -2.15
N LEU A 54 -11.27 3.60 -2.94
CA LEU A 54 -11.72 2.56 -3.86
C LEU A 54 -12.29 1.34 -3.11
N GLY A 55 -11.72 1.00 -1.95
CA GLY A 55 -12.20 -0.06 -1.06
C GLY A 55 -13.60 0.19 -0.52
N VAL A 56 -13.91 1.43 -0.12
CA VAL A 56 -15.28 1.83 0.29
C VAL A 56 -16.27 1.64 -0.86
N VAL A 57 -15.91 2.10 -2.06
CA VAL A 57 -16.75 1.91 -3.26
C VAL A 57 -16.94 0.41 -3.55
N THR A 58 -15.84 -0.37 -3.49
CA THR A 58 -15.88 -1.83 -3.70
C THR A 58 -16.80 -2.53 -2.70
N LEU A 59 -16.71 -2.16 -1.42
CA LEU A 59 -17.56 -2.71 -0.37
C LEU A 59 -19.03 -2.37 -0.59
N PHE A 60 -19.33 -1.13 -0.94
CA PHE A 60 -20.68 -0.69 -1.27
C PHE A 60 -21.25 -1.46 -2.47
N LEU A 61 -20.49 -1.62 -3.55
CA LEU A 61 -20.88 -2.38 -4.73
C LEU A 61 -21.06 -3.88 -4.42
N ALA A 62 -20.22 -4.45 -3.57
CA ALA A 62 -20.33 -5.83 -3.12
C ALA A 62 -21.62 -6.05 -2.33
N TRP A 63 -21.98 -5.11 -1.47
CA TRP A 63 -23.22 -5.15 -0.71
C TRP A 63 -24.47 -5.01 -1.61
N ARG A 64 -24.40 -4.17 -2.67
CA ARG A 64 -25.47 -3.98 -3.65
C ARG A 64 -25.54 -5.12 -4.69
N GLY A 65 -24.61 -6.05 -4.70
CA GLY A 65 -24.56 -7.13 -5.68
C GLY A 65 -24.23 -6.68 -7.12
N ALA A 66 -23.61 -5.49 -7.29
CA ALA A 66 -23.29 -4.91 -8.58
C ALA A 66 -22.26 -5.76 -9.37
N GLY A 67 -22.66 -6.27 -10.55
CA GLY A 67 -21.89 -7.24 -11.35
C GLY A 67 -20.54 -6.72 -11.87
N VAL A 68 -20.55 -6.13 -13.09
CA VAL A 68 -19.34 -5.70 -13.80
C VAL A 68 -18.58 -4.61 -13.07
N ALA A 69 -19.27 -3.63 -12.48
CA ALA A 69 -18.66 -2.55 -11.73
C ALA A 69 -17.84 -3.06 -10.53
N LEU A 70 -18.34 -4.05 -9.80
CA LEU A 70 -17.61 -4.68 -8.70
C LEU A 70 -16.34 -5.37 -9.16
N THR A 71 -16.41 -6.12 -10.27
CA THR A 71 -15.23 -6.77 -10.87
C THR A 71 -14.20 -5.74 -11.31
N ALA A 72 -14.63 -4.63 -11.91
CA ALA A 72 -13.73 -3.54 -12.33
C ALA A 72 -13.06 -2.88 -11.12
N CYS A 73 -13.78 -2.66 -10.01
CA CYS A 73 -13.19 -2.11 -8.78
C CYS A 73 -12.17 -3.08 -8.15
N PHE A 74 -12.46 -4.37 -8.09
CA PHE A 74 -11.47 -5.36 -7.65
C PHE A 74 -10.23 -5.38 -8.55
N ALA A 75 -10.39 -5.34 -9.88
CA ALA A 75 -9.27 -5.29 -10.82
C ALA A 75 -8.42 -4.02 -10.62
N ALA A 76 -9.06 -2.87 -10.40
CA ALA A 76 -8.36 -1.62 -10.12
C ALA A 76 -7.57 -1.70 -8.80
N LEU A 77 -8.13 -2.32 -7.74
CA LEU A 77 -7.42 -2.59 -6.48
C LEU A 77 -6.22 -3.50 -6.71
N VAL A 78 -6.33 -4.55 -7.53
CA VAL A 78 -5.20 -5.43 -7.87
C VAL A 78 -4.06 -4.60 -8.48
N LEU A 79 -4.34 -3.81 -9.52
CA LEU A 79 -3.32 -3.00 -10.20
C LEU A 79 -2.69 -1.98 -9.28
N LEU A 80 -3.49 -1.28 -8.47
CA LEU A 80 -3.02 -0.29 -7.50
C LEU A 80 -2.06 -0.91 -6.49
N PHE A 81 -2.43 -2.05 -5.90
CA PHE A 81 -1.62 -2.66 -4.85
C PHE A 81 -0.46 -3.51 -5.38
N LEU A 82 -0.49 -3.99 -6.63
CA LEU A 82 0.71 -4.51 -7.29
C LEU A 82 1.73 -3.40 -7.55
N GLY A 83 1.29 -2.22 -8.00
CA GLY A 83 2.15 -1.05 -8.11
C GLY A 83 2.76 -0.63 -6.76
N SER A 84 1.93 -0.61 -5.69
CA SER A 84 2.38 -0.34 -4.32
C SER A 84 3.40 -1.37 -3.83
N ALA A 85 3.18 -2.67 -4.10
CA ALA A 85 4.11 -3.73 -3.73
C ALA A 85 5.46 -3.58 -4.44
N GLY A 86 5.44 -3.27 -5.74
CA GLY A 86 6.66 -2.97 -6.52
C GLY A 86 7.41 -1.77 -5.95
N PHE A 87 6.69 -0.72 -5.56
CA PHE A 87 7.31 0.46 -4.96
C PHE A 87 7.90 0.17 -3.57
N GLY A 88 7.22 -0.61 -2.73
CA GLY A 88 7.75 -1.08 -1.45
C GLY A 88 8.97 -1.99 -1.60
N ALA A 89 8.97 -2.88 -2.59
CA ALA A 89 10.13 -3.71 -2.93
C ALA A 89 11.31 -2.86 -3.42
N TYR A 90 11.06 -1.83 -4.24
CA TYR A 90 12.07 -0.85 -4.65
C TYR A 90 12.69 -0.15 -3.43
N HIS A 91 11.86 0.36 -2.52
CA HIS A 91 12.34 1.04 -1.32
C HIS A 91 13.12 0.10 -0.40
N ALA A 92 12.65 -1.12 -0.17
CA ALA A 92 13.41 -2.13 0.57
C ALA A 92 14.77 -2.42 -0.06
N GLY A 93 14.87 -2.43 -1.39
CA GLY A 93 16.13 -2.58 -2.11
C GLY A 93 17.07 -1.38 -1.94
N VAL A 94 16.55 -0.16 -1.82
CA VAL A 94 17.33 1.03 -1.43
C VAL A 94 17.89 0.87 -0.02
N GLU A 95 17.08 0.41 0.95
CA GLU A 95 17.52 0.15 2.33
C GLU A 95 18.57 -0.98 2.42
N TRP A 96 18.56 -1.95 1.50
CA TRP A 96 19.54 -3.03 1.43
C TRP A 96 20.77 -2.69 0.60
N GLY A 97 20.79 -1.49 -0.03
CA GLY A 97 21.92 -1.04 -0.84
C GLY A 97 22.03 -1.69 -2.21
N PHE A 98 20.95 -2.31 -2.72
CA PHE A 98 20.95 -2.93 -4.06
C PHE A 98 21.01 -1.86 -5.18
N TRP A 99 20.45 -0.68 -4.90
CA TRP A 99 20.49 0.48 -5.78
C TRP A 99 20.45 1.79 -4.99
N ALA A 100 20.89 2.88 -5.62
CA ALA A 100 20.83 4.20 -5.02
C ALA A 100 19.37 4.68 -4.90
N GLY A 101 19.04 5.30 -3.76
CA GLY A 101 17.78 6.00 -3.59
C GLY A 101 17.71 7.26 -4.47
N PRO A 102 16.49 7.81 -4.69
CA PRO A 102 16.34 9.07 -5.41
C PRO A 102 17.04 10.22 -4.67
N SER A 103 17.44 11.24 -5.43
CA SER A 103 18.17 12.43 -4.89
C SER A 103 17.40 13.14 -3.77
N ASP A 104 16.07 13.08 -3.79
CA ASP A 104 15.19 13.71 -2.79
C ASP A 104 15.26 13.03 -1.42
N CYS A 105 15.81 11.81 -1.35
CA CYS A 105 15.96 11.06 -0.10
C CYS A 105 17.02 11.60 0.86
N THR A 106 17.78 12.59 0.46
CA THR A 106 18.76 13.28 1.33
C THR A 106 18.18 14.50 2.03
N GLY A 107 16.86 14.76 1.87
CA GLY A 107 16.17 15.95 2.32
C GLY A 107 16.39 17.12 1.37
N SER A 108 15.32 17.78 0.93
CA SER A 108 15.45 19.04 0.22
C SER A 108 15.83 20.12 1.25
N LEU A 109 17.11 20.47 1.31
CA LEU A 109 17.52 21.71 1.95
C LEU A 109 16.90 22.84 1.12
N ALA A 110 15.92 23.54 1.69
CA ALA A 110 15.38 24.74 1.07
C ALA A 110 16.56 25.71 0.80
N LYS A 111 16.58 26.30 -0.39
CA LYS A 111 17.66 27.22 -0.77
C LYS A 111 17.74 28.35 0.26
N ALA A 112 18.75 28.30 1.13
CA ALA A 112 18.91 29.26 2.19
C ALA A 112 19.29 30.62 1.59
N PRO A 113 18.65 31.74 2.00
CA PRO A 113 18.94 33.07 1.48
C PRO A 113 20.31 33.59 1.94
N SER A 114 20.88 33.04 3.03
CA SER A 114 22.20 33.41 3.55
C SER A 114 22.97 32.19 4.08
N MET A 115 24.29 32.35 4.24
CA MET A 115 25.14 31.30 4.84
C MET A 115 24.78 31.04 6.31
N ALA A 116 24.34 32.05 7.04
CA ALA A 116 23.90 31.93 8.43
C ALA A 116 22.62 31.08 8.52
N ASP A 117 21.64 31.31 7.61
CA ASP A 117 20.41 30.51 7.53
C ASP A 117 20.72 29.09 7.11
N PHE A 118 21.66 28.86 6.20
CA PHE A 118 22.12 27.54 5.81
C PHE A 118 22.71 26.77 7.00
N MET A 119 23.60 27.39 7.76
CA MET A 119 24.19 26.80 8.96
C MET A 119 23.13 26.49 10.02
N LYS A 120 22.14 27.35 10.19
CA LYS A 120 21.01 27.14 11.09
C LYS A 120 20.13 25.98 10.62
N GLN A 121 19.87 25.86 9.31
CA GLN A 121 19.14 24.74 8.74
C GLN A 121 19.87 23.41 8.99
N LEU A 122 21.18 23.34 8.79
CA LEU A 122 21.98 22.14 9.07
C LEU A 122 21.93 21.68 10.53
N GLN A 123 21.75 22.62 11.47
CA GLN A 123 21.65 22.32 12.88
C GLN A 123 20.22 21.91 13.32
N THR A 124 19.19 22.35 12.60
CA THR A 124 17.78 22.16 13.00
C THR A 124 17.07 21.10 12.20
N ILE A 125 17.47 20.84 10.94
CA ILE A 125 16.81 19.85 10.08
C ILE A 125 17.40 18.46 10.32
N LYS A 126 16.61 17.58 10.93
CA LYS A 126 16.93 16.16 11.01
C LYS A 126 16.58 15.49 9.68
N VAL A 127 17.56 15.31 8.82
CA VAL A 127 17.38 14.59 7.56
C VAL A 127 17.12 13.12 7.85
N VAL A 128 15.95 12.62 7.43
CA VAL A 128 15.60 11.20 7.50
C VAL A 128 15.95 10.56 6.15
N ARG A 129 16.98 9.71 6.15
CA ARG A 129 17.50 9.06 4.93
C ARG A 129 16.61 7.87 4.55
N CYS A 130 16.39 7.66 3.24
CA CYS A 130 15.62 6.52 2.74
C CYS A 130 16.42 5.19 2.72
N ASP A 131 17.74 5.26 2.74
CA ASP A 131 18.64 4.10 2.80
C ASP A 131 18.94 3.65 4.24
N ALA A 132 18.44 4.37 5.24
CA ALA A 132 18.59 4.04 6.64
C ALA A 132 17.30 3.41 7.19
N VAL A 133 17.36 2.12 7.53
CA VAL A 133 16.22 1.40 8.11
C VAL A 133 15.87 1.97 9.48
N ALA A 134 14.69 2.57 9.62
CA ALA A 134 14.23 3.14 10.89
C ALA A 134 13.94 2.05 11.96
N ILE A 135 13.32 0.95 11.54
CA ILE A 135 12.99 -0.19 12.40
C ILE A 135 12.84 -1.47 11.56
N ARG A 136 13.18 -2.61 12.15
CA ARG A 136 12.92 -3.93 11.57
C ARG A 136 11.98 -4.71 12.48
N ILE A 137 10.93 -5.29 11.89
CA ILE A 137 9.96 -6.15 12.58
C ILE A 137 10.05 -7.53 11.93
N LEU A 138 10.37 -8.56 12.71
CA LEU A 138 10.59 -9.93 12.21
C LEU A 138 11.63 -10.00 11.06
N GLY A 139 12.65 -9.16 11.11
CA GLY A 139 13.71 -9.12 10.11
C GLY A 139 13.42 -8.26 8.86
N LEU A 140 12.18 -7.83 8.64
CA LEU A 140 11.78 -6.96 7.55
C LEU A 140 11.68 -5.50 8.00
N SER A 141 12.13 -4.58 7.14
CA SER A 141 11.90 -3.15 7.31
C SER A 141 10.43 -2.79 7.08
N LEU A 142 10.02 -1.56 7.43
CA LEU A 142 8.67 -1.09 7.14
C LEU A 142 8.37 -1.06 5.64
N ALA A 143 9.36 -0.75 4.79
CA ALA A 143 9.25 -0.84 3.33
C ALA A 143 9.01 -2.28 2.86
N GLY A 144 9.73 -3.26 3.41
CA GLY A 144 9.52 -4.67 3.15
C GLY A 144 8.11 -5.14 3.56
N TRP A 145 7.63 -4.69 4.73
CA TRP A 145 6.26 -4.97 5.17
C TRP A 145 5.21 -4.29 4.29
N ASN A 146 5.49 -3.10 3.77
CA ASN A 146 4.62 -2.46 2.78
C ASN A 146 4.43 -3.34 1.54
N ALA A 147 5.52 -3.91 1.00
CA ALA A 147 5.43 -4.83 -0.13
C ALA A 147 4.56 -6.07 0.20
N VAL A 148 4.76 -6.69 1.37
CA VAL A 148 4.01 -7.88 1.82
C VAL A 148 2.52 -7.56 1.99
N VAL A 149 2.17 -6.47 2.69
CA VAL A 149 0.78 -6.06 2.92
C VAL A 149 0.10 -5.71 1.59
N SER A 150 0.80 -4.99 0.70
CA SER A 150 0.28 -4.65 -0.62
C SER A 150 0.00 -5.90 -1.47
N LEU A 151 0.88 -6.91 -1.46
CA LEU A 151 0.64 -8.20 -2.11
C LEU A 151 -0.55 -8.95 -1.51
N ALA A 152 -0.72 -8.90 -0.19
CA ALA A 152 -1.87 -9.51 0.47
C ALA A 152 -3.19 -8.85 0.03
N VAL A 153 -3.24 -7.52 -0.02
CA VAL A 153 -4.42 -6.78 -0.52
C VAL A 153 -4.69 -7.09 -1.99
N ALA A 154 -3.65 -7.09 -2.84
CA ALA A 154 -3.79 -7.46 -4.25
C ALA A 154 -4.32 -8.90 -4.42
N GLY A 155 -3.84 -9.85 -3.64
CA GLY A 155 -4.31 -11.24 -3.65
C GLY A 155 -5.78 -11.39 -3.23
N LEU A 156 -6.20 -10.67 -2.18
CA LEU A 156 -7.61 -10.65 -1.76
C LEU A 156 -8.52 -10.02 -2.82
N ALA A 157 -8.08 -8.92 -3.44
CA ALA A 157 -8.82 -8.27 -4.52
C ALA A 157 -8.91 -9.19 -5.76
N ALA A 158 -7.83 -9.88 -6.12
CA ALA A 158 -7.83 -10.86 -7.22
C ALA A 158 -8.80 -12.03 -6.95
N ALA A 159 -8.83 -12.53 -5.70
CA ALA A 159 -9.80 -13.54 -5.30
C ALA A 159 -11.25 -13.03 -5.43
N GLY A 160 -11.50 -11.76 -5.09
CA GLY A 160 -12.80 -11.12 -5.26
C GLY A 160 -13.24 -11.04 -6.72
N ALA A 161 -12.34 -10.61 -7.61
CA ALA A 161 -12.58 -10.54 -9.05
C ALA A 161 -12.85 -11.91 -9.67
N ALA A 162 -12.05 -12.93 -9.32
CA ALA A 162 -12.17 -14.29 -9.85
C ALA A 162 -13.51 -14.93 -9.47
N ARG A 163 -13.95 -14.79 -8.22
CA ARG A 163 -15.23 -15.36 -7.76
C ARG A 163 -16.43 -14.77 -8.48
N ARG A 164 -16.38 -13.48 -8.75
CA ARG A 164 -17.45 -12.81 -9.51
C ARG A 164 -17.54 -13.32 -10.94
N ASN A 165 -16.39 -13.50 -11.60
CA ASN A 165 -16.36 -14.05 -12.97
C ASN A 165 -16.91 -15.49 -13.02
N ILE A 166 -16.55 -16.35 -12.06
CA ILE A 166 -17.07 -17.73 -11.99
C ILE A 166 -18.60 -17.72 -11.76
N ALA A 167 -19.12 -16.85 -10.88
CA ALA A 167 -20.55 -16.75 -10.64
C ALA A 167 -21.33 -16.24 -11.87
N ALA A 168 -20.75 -15.30 -12.63
CA ALA A 168 -21.35 -14.81 -13.86
C ALA A 168 -21.43 -15.93 -14.93
N LEU A 169 -20.34 -16.66 -15.15
CA LEU A 169 -20.31 -17.78 -16.10
C LEU A 169 -21.28 -18.91 -15.71
N ALA A 170 -21.44 -19.18 -14.42
CA ALA A 170 -22.39 -20.18 -13.93
C ALA A 170 -23.85 -19.76 -14.16
N ALA A 171 -24.14 -18.46 -14.11
CA ALA A 171 -25.49 -17.93 -14.38
C ALA A 171 -25.87 -17.93 -15.87
N GLU A 172 -24.89 -17.91 -16.77
CA GLU A 172 -25.07 -17.96 -18.22
C GLU A 172 -25.12 -19.38 -18.79
N ALA A 173 -24.74 -20.39 -17.99
CA ALA A 173 -24.76 -21.79 -18.42
C ALA A 173 -26.20 -22.26 -18.64
N PRO A 174 -26.56 -22.83 -19.83
CA PRO A 174 -27.90 -23.33 -20.08
C PRO A 174 -28.23 -24.48 -19.12
N ALA A 175 -29.42 -24.45 -18.53
CA ALA A 175 -29.93 -25.56 -17.74
C ALA A 175 -29.97 -26.83 -18.63
N ARG A 176 -29.15 -27.83 -18.31
CA ARG A 176 -29.17 -29.15 -18.96
C ARG A 176 -30.20 -30.04 -18.28
#